data_771c3507c11a2bd0c4b01c7cd8fd7335
#
_entry.id   771c3507c11a2bd0c4b01c7cd8fd7335
#
_cell.length_a   1.000
_cell.length_b   1.000
_cell.length_c   1.000
_cell.angle_alpha   90.00
_cell.angle_beta   90.00
_cell.angle_gamma   90.00
#
_symmetry.space_group_name_H-M   'P 1'
#
loop_
_entity.id
_entity.type
_entity.pdbx_description
1 polymer ?
#
loop_
_entity_poly.entity_id
_entity_poly.type
_entity_poly.pdbx_seq_one_letter_code
_entity_poly.pdbx_strand_id
1 'polypeptide(L)'
;MFDFEKLEVYRRSKFFHIEVAKWLESEKEIPKYLRDQLYRASFSVALNIAEGTARFTKPDKRNFLVIAIGSVFECYDIFDIYENLIKTNEETLVPLKSTCEELSKMLFAMIRNLQ
;
A
#
# COMPACT_ATOMS: atom_id res chain seq x y z
N MET A 1 -14.63 -18.40 -2.59
CA MET A 1 -13.89 -17.15 -2.27
C MET A 1 -13.04 -17.39 -1.05
N PHE A 2 -11.80 -16.94 -1.09
CA PHE A 2 -10.90 -17.05 0.06
C PHE A 2 -11.26 -16.03 1.15
N ASP A 3 -10.91 -16.33 2.38
CA ASP A 3 -11.25 -15.46 3.51
C ASP A 3 -10.65 -14.06 3.39
N PHE A 4 -9.41 -13.92 2.88
CA PHE A 4 -8.80 -12.60 2.74
C PHE A 4 -9.58 -11.69 1.79
N GLU A 5 -10.29 -12.26 0.82
CA GLU A 5 -11.08 -11.49 -0.13
C GLU A 5 -12.25 -10.76 0.54
N LYS A 6 -12.67 -11.23 1.72
CA LYS A 6 -13.76 -10.64 2.49
C LYS A 6 -13.29 -9.45 3.33
N LEU A 7 -11.98 -9.30 3.53
CA LEU A 7 -11.45 -8.23 4.35
C LEU A 7 -11.50 -6.90 3.59
N GLU A 8 -12.06 -5.90 4.25
CA GLU A 8 -12.11 -4.56 3.66
C GLU A 8 -10.72 -4.01 3.37
N VAL A 9 -9.76 -4.20 4.29
CA VAL A 9 -8.41 -3.71 4.10
C VAL A 9 -7.74 -4.35 2.88
N TYR A 10 -8.03 -5.62 2.62
CA TYR A 10 -7.51 -6.27 1.40
C TYR A 10 -8.11 -5.64 0.15
N ARG A 11 -9.43 -5.49 0.12
CA ARG A 11 -10.10 -4.90 -1.04
C ARG A 11 -9.61 -3.48 -1.32
N ARG A 12 -9.42 -2.69 -0.27
CA ARG A 12 -8.91 -1.33 -0.41
C ARG A 12 -7.46 -1.30 -0.86
N SER A 13 -6.64 -2.21 -0.39
CA SER A 13 -5.23 -2.29 -0.81
C SER A 13 -5.10 -2.78 -2.25
N LYS A 14 -5.95 -3.71 -2.67
CA LYS A 14 -6.02 -4.15 -4.07
C LYS A 14 -6.41 -2.99 -4.97
N PHE A 15 -7.46 -2.25 -4.60
CA PHE A 15 -7.91 -1.09 -5.36
C PHE A 15 -6.83 -0.02 -5.42
N PHE A 16 -6.15 0.20 -4.30
CA PHE A 16 -5.04 1.15 -4.25
C PHE A 16 -3.94 0.81 -5.25
N HIS A 17 -3.55 -0.47 -5.32
CA HIS A 17 -2.55 -0.90 -6.30
C HIS A 17 -3.01 -0.62 -7.73
N ILE A 18 -4.28 -0.87 -8.03
CA ILE A 18 -4.84 -0.60 -9.36
C ILE A 18 -4.79 0.90 -9.67
N GLU A 19 -5.13 1.74 -8.70
CA GLU A 19 -5.05 3.19 -8.87
C GLU A 19 -3.62 3.67 -9.08
N VAL A 20 -2.67 3.10 -8.35
CA VAL A 20 -1.25 3.40 -8.53
C VAL A 20 -0.80 3.04 -9.94
N ALA A 21 -1.18 1.84 -10.42
CA ALA A 21 -0.81 1.40 -11.75
C ALA A 21 -1.36 2.35 -12.82
N LYS A 22 -2.61 2.80 -12.67
CA LYS A 22 -3.21 3.76 -13.61
C LYS A 22 -2.52 5.10 -13.55
N TRP A 23 -2.19 5.57 -12.34
CA TRP A 23 -1.48 6.83 -12.18
C TRP A 23 -0.10 6.77 -12.85
N LEU A 24 0.59 5.65 -12.69
CA LEU A 24 1.91 5.46 -13.33
C LEU A 24 1.83 5.46 -14.85
N GLU A 25 0.72 4.96 -15.43
CA GLU A 25 0.52 5.03 -16.87
C GLU A 25 0.37 6.47 -17.36
N SER A 26 -0.28 7.32 -16.59
CA SER A 26 -0.51 8.72 -16.96
C SER A 26 0.67 9.62 -16.62
N GLU A 27 1.47 9.26 -15.62
CA GLU A 27 2.58 10.09 -15.12
C GLU A 27 3.88 9.61 -15.72
N LYS A 28 4.16 10.07 -16.94
CA LYS A 28 5.31 9.56 -17.71
C LYS A 28 6.65 10.17 -17.28
N GLU A 29 6.61 11.24 -16.51
CA GLU A 29 7.83 11.93 -16.09
C GLU A 29 8.48 11.34 -14.86
N ILE A 30 7.78 10.43 -14.17
CA ILE A 30 8.35 9.82 -12.98
C ILE A 30 9.59 8.99 -13.34
N PRO A 31 10.72 9.18 -12.64
CA PRO A 31 11.93 8.40 -12.90
C PRO A 31 11.67 6.90 -12.76
N LYS A 32 12.34 6.12 -13.62
CA LYS A 32 12.12 4.67 -13.65
C LYS A 32 12.32 4.01 -12.28
N TYR A 33 13.32 4.43 -11.52
CA TYR A 33 13.61 3.81 -10.24
C TYR A 33 12.46 4.02 -9.23
N LEU A 34 11.81 5.19 -9.26
CA LEU A 34 10.64 5.45 -8.40
C LEU A 34 9.42 4.68 -8.90
N ARG A 35 9.23 4.63 -10.23
CA ARG A 35 8.13 3.88 -10.85
C ARG A 35 8.17 2.42 -10.45
N ASP A 36 9.33 1.79 -10.59
CA ASP A 36 9.49 0.36 -10.30
C ASP A 36 9.28 0.07 -8.82
N GLN A 37 9.82 0.92 -7.94
CA GLN A 37 9.65 0.75 -6.50
C GLN A 37 8.21 0.96 -6.07
N LEU A 38 7.53 1.96 -6.59
CA LEU A 38 6.15 2.24 -6.24
C LEU A 38 5.22 1.12 -6.68
N TYR A 39 5.41 0.64 -7.91
CA TYR A 39 4.60 -0.45 -8.45
C TYR A 39 4.72 -1.68 -7.55
N ARG A 40 5.93 -2.04 -7.17
CA ARG A 40 6.20 -3.20 -6.33
C ARG A 40 5.65 -2.98 -4.91
N ALA A 41 5.87 -1.80 -4.32
CA ALA A 41 5.43 -1.53 -2.96
C ALA A 41 3.91 -1.57 -2.85
N SER A 42 3.18 -0.97 -3.78
CA SER A 42 1.72 -0.99 -3.76
C SER A 42 1.17 -2.40 -3.93
N PHE A 43 1.79 -3.22 -4.77
CA PHE A 43 1.44 -4.63 -4.93
C PHE A 43 1.70 -5.40 -3.64
N SER A 44 2.81 -5.13 -2.98
CA SER A 44 3.23 -5.80 -1.75
C SER A 44 2.22 -5.62 -0.61
N VAL A 45 1.51 -4.49 -0.56
CA VAL A 45 0.51 -4.27 0.50
C VAL A 45 -0.56 -5.36 0.44
N ALA A 46 -1.23 -5.52 -0.68
CA ALA A 46 -2.30 -6.51 -0.84
C ALA A 46 -1.76 -7.94 -0.68
N LEU A 47 -0.60 -8.21 -1.26
CA LEU A 47 -0.01 -9.55 -1.23
C LEU A 47 0.28 -9.99 0.21
N ASN A 48 0.85 -9.11 1.04
CA ASN A 48 1.19 -9.45 2.41
C ASN A 48 -0.05 -9.58 3.29
N ILE A 49 -1.10 -8.82 3.03
CA ILE A 49 -2.36 -9.01 3.75
C ILE A 49 -2.92 -10.42 3.45
N ALA A 50 -2.95 -10.80 2.18
CA ALA A 50 -3.44 -12.11 1.78
C ALA A 50 -2.58 -13.24 2.39
N GLU A 51 -1.26 -13.14 2.30
CA GLU A 51 -0.37 -14.15 2.85
C GLU A 51 -0.48 -14.25 4.36
N GLY A 52 -0.67 -13.12 5.05
CA GLY A 52 -0.82 -13.11 6.50
C GLY A 52 -2.04 -13.88 6.95
N THR A 53 -3.14 -13.82 6.20
CA THR A 53 -4.36 -14.56 6.58
C THR A 53 -4.19 -16.07 6.48
N ALA A 54 -3.23 -16.53 5.68
CA ALA A 54 -2.96 -17.95 5.49
C ALA A 54 -2.09 -18.55 6.61
N ARG A 55 -1.54 -17.72 7.49
CA ARG A 55 -0.67 -18.20 8.57
C ARG A 55 -1.50 -18.71 9.74
N PHE A 56 -0.93 -19.65 10.50
CA PHE A 56 -1.65 -20.30 11.59
C PHE A 56 -1.47 -19.61 12.93
N THR A 57 -0.34 -18.95 13.16
CA THR A 57 -0.06 -18.34 14.45
C THR A 57 -0.22 -16.81 14.40
N LYS A 58 -0.55 -16.22 15.53
CA LYS A 58 -0.66 -14.77 15.64
C LYS A 58 0.66 -14.05 15.33
N PRO A 59 1.82 -14.51 15.85
CA PRO A 59 3.09 -13.88 15.50
C PRO A 59 3.37 -13.89 14.00
N ASP A 60 3.06 -14.99 13.30
CA ASP A 60 3.27 -15.06 11.87
C ASP A 60 2.34 -14.11 11.12
N LYS A 61 1.05 -14.08 11.50
CA LYS A 61 0.11 -13.12 10.91
C LYS A 61 0.59 -11.69 11.11
N ARG A 62 1.05 -11.38 12.30
CA ARG A 62 1.56 -10.05 12.63
C ARG A 62 2.73 -9.67 11.74
N ASN A 63 3.65 -10.59 11.51
CA ASN A 63 4.82 -10.32 10.67
C ASN A 63 4.42 -9.85 9.27
N PHE A 64 3.45 -10.52 8.66
CA PHE A 64 2.99 -10.12 7.32
C PHE A 64 2.28 -8.78 7.32
N LEU A 65 1.50 -8.49 8.37
CA LEU A 65 0.84 -7.19 8.50
C LEU A 65 1.86 -6.06 8.71
N VAL A 66 2.93 -6.31 9.46
CA VAL A 66 4.01 -5.34 9.65
C VAL A 66 4.71 -5.05 8.32
N ILE A 67 4.95 -6.08 7.51
CA ILE A 67 5.52 -5.88 6.16
C ILE A 67 4.57 -5.04 5.30
N ALA A 68 3.28 -5.31 5.38
CA ALA A 68 2.28 -4.52 4.64
C ALA A 68 2.32 -3.04 5.03
N ILE A 69 2.43 -2.74 6.33
CA ILE A 69 2.54 -1.36 6.82
C ILE A 69 3.80 -0.70 6.25
N GLY A 70 4.94 -1.41 6.28
CA GLY A 70 6.18 -0.90 5.70
C GLY A 70 6.03 -0.58 4.23
N SER A 71 5.28 -1.41 3.50
CA SER A 71 5.03 -1.18 2.07
C SER A 71 4.14 0.06 1.86
N VAL A 72 3.16 0.30 2.72
CA VAL A 72 2.35 1.53 2.67
C VAL A 72 3.22 2.75 2.90
N PHE A 73 4.09 2.70 3.91
CA PHE A 73 5.00 3.80 4.21
C PHE A 73 5.95 4.06 3.04
N GLU A 74 6.42 3.02 2.39
CA GLU A 74 7.26 3.15 1.20
C GLU A 74 6.52 3.87 0.08
N CYS A 75 5.26 3.51 -0.17
CA CYS A 75 4.44 4.20 -1.17
C CYS A 75 4.29 5.68 -0.85
N TYR A 76 3.95 5.99 0.39
CA TYR A 76 3.78 7.39 0.82
C TYR A 76 5.06 8.19 0.63
N ASP A 77 6.18 7.60 1.01
CA ASP A 77 7.48 8.25 0.90
C ASP A 77 7.85 8.53 -0.56
N ILE A 78 7.56 7.58 -1.44
CA ILE A 78 7.81 7.76 -2.87
C ILE A 78 6.97 8.91 -3.43
N PHE A 79 5.69 9.01 -3.07
CA PHE A 79 4.85 10.13 -3.48
C PHE A 79 5.43 11.46 -3.00
N ASP A 80 5.86 11.50 -1.74
CA ASP A 80 6.42 12.70 -1.14
C ASP A 80 7.72 13.12 -1.82
N ILE A 81 8.61 12.17 -2.07
CA ILE A 81 9.86 12.43 -2.77
C ILE A 81 9.59 12.95 -4.18
N TYR A 82 8.68 12.30 -4.89
CA TYR A 82 8.36 12.70 -6.26
C TYR A 82 7.81 14.13 -6.33
N GLU A 83 6.89 14.47 -5.44
CA GLU A 83 6.36 15.84 -5.36
C GLU A 83 7.48 16.87 -5.24
N ASN A 84 8.45 16.58 -4.37
CA ASN A 84 9.57 17.49 -4.14
C ASN A 84 10.55 17.56 -5.31
N LEU A 85 10.71 16.43 -6.03
CA LEU A 85 11.59 16.41 -7.20
C LEU A 85 11.07 17.26 -8.35
N ILE A 86 9.78 17.16 -8.63
CA ILE A 86 9.21 17.85 -9.80
C ILE A 86 8.58 19.19 -9.46
N LYS A 87 8.43 19.50 -8.18
CA LYS A 87 7.83 20.75 -7.69
C LYS A 87 6.50 21.05 -8.38
N THR A 88 5.71 20.01 -8.57
CA THR A 88 4.46 20.12 -9.30
C THR A 88 3.27 20.16 -8.39
N ASN A 89 2.10 20.30 -8.99
CA ASN A 89 0.82 20.32 -8.35
C ASN A 89 0.54 19.03 -7.59
N GLU A 90 0.26 19.15 -6.31
CA GLU A 90 0.04 18.04 -5.39
C GLU A 90 -1.34 17.40 -5.53
N GLU A 91 -2.26 18.02 -6.30
CA GLU A 91 -3.66 17.59 -6.34
C GLU A 91 -3.85 16.14 -6.74
N THR A 92 -3.06 15.65 -7.69
CA THR A 92 -3.19 14.26 -8.15
C THR A 92 -2.72 13.25 -7.12
N LEU A 93 -1.84 13.67 -6.22
CA LEU A 93 -1.26 12.78 -5.21
C LEU A 93 -2.03 12.80 -3.88
N VAL A 94 -2.85 13.83 -3.65
CA VAL A 94 -3.61 13.94 -2.39
C VAL A 94 -4.47 12.69 -2.14
N PRO A 95 -5.28 12.20 -3.09
CA PRO A 95 -6.06 10.98 -2.84
C PRO A 95 -5.21 9.75 -2.57
N LEU A 96 -4.09 9.59 -3.29
CA LEU A 96 -3.21 8.45 -3.10
C LEU A 96 -2.53 8.46 -1.73
N LYS A 97 -2.06 9.63 -1.30
CA LYS A 97 -1.49 9.80 0.03
C LYS A 97 -2.53 9.56 1.13
N SER A 98 -3.75 10.05 0.93
CA SER A 98 -4.84 9.85 1.87
C SER A 98 -5.16 8.36 2.03
N THR A 99 -5.15 7.61 0.93
CA THR A 99 -5.37 6.15 0.98
C THR A 99 -4.25 5.47 1.77
N CYS A 100 -3.00 5.90 1.62
CA CYS A 100 -1.90 5.36 2.42
C CYS A 100 -2.17 5.54 3.92
N GLU A 101 -2.62 6.72 4.32
CA GLU A 101 -2.94 6.99 5.72
C GLU A 101 -4.05 6.09 6.23
N GLU A 102 -5.12 5.92 5.45
CA GLU A 102 -6.22 5.03 5.82
C GLU A 102 -5.77 3.58 5.95
N LEU A 103 -5.01 3.09 4.97
CA LEU A 103 -4.52 1.71 4.99
C LEU A 103 -3.64 1.46 6.21
N SER A 104 -2.77 2.40 6.56
CA SER A 104 -1.91 2.22 7.72
C SER A 104 -2.73 2.13 9.01
N LYS A 105 -3.76 2.96 9.16
CA LYS A 105 -4.65 2.91 10.33
C LYS A 105 -5.37 1.57 10.43
N MET A 106 -5.87 1.08 9.31
CA MET A 106 -6.57 -0.21 9.27
C MET A 106 -5.64 -1.36 9.64
N LEU A 107 -4.41 -1.34 9.12
CA LEU A 107 -3.43 -2.38 9.40
C LEU A 107 -2.98 -2.37 10.85
N PHE A 108 -2.75 -1.19 11.44
CA PHE A 108 -2.43 -1.09 12.86
C PHE A 108 -3.56 -1.62 13.73
N ALA A 109 -4.82 -1.33 13.35
CA ALA A 109 -5.98 -1.85 14.07
C ALA A 109 -6.02 -3.38 14.00
N MET A 110 -5.73 -3.97 12.85
CA MET A 110 -5.68 -5.43 12.71
C MET A 110 -4.61 -6.04 13.61
N ILE A 111 -3.44 -5.43 13.69
CA ILE A 111 -2.37 -5.92 14.55
C ILE A 111 -2.81 -5.88 16.02
N ARG A 112 -3.43 -4.78 16.46
CA ARG A 112 -3.94 -4.69 17.83
C ARG A 112 -4.96 -5.77 18.11
N ASN A 113 -5.81 -6.08 17.15
CA ASN A 113 -6.87 -7.08 17.33
C ASN A 113 -6.38 -8.53 17.30
N LEU A 114 -5.13 -8.77 16.90
CA LEU A 114 -4.53 -10.09 16.98
C LEU A 114 -4.21 -10.50 18.43
N GLN A 115 -4.18 -9.57 19.33
CA GLN A 115 -3.87 -9.83 20.74
C GLN A 115 -5.10 -10.27 21.54
#